data_fedc3df6a127be9f4c6d60558ab1e206
#
_entry.id   fedc3df6a127be9f4c6d60558ab1e206
#
_cell.length_a   1.000
_cell.length_b   1.000
_cell.length_c   1.000
_cell.angle_alpha   90.00
_cell.angle_beta   90.00
_cell.angle_gamma   90.00
#
_symmetry.space_group_name_H-M   'P 1'
#
loop_
_entity.id
_entity.type
_entity.pdbx_description
1 polymer ?
#
loop_
_entity_poly.entity_id
_entity_poly.type
_entity_poly.pdbx_seq_one_letter_code
_entity_poly.pdbx_strand_id
1 'polypeptide(L)'
;MIGDVHLGDWGLQMGLIIVELKERKPDLVYYDESYTGEYPKEAPFTISELEDIYPTASKKSKEDEAFREAAMEATSQLQAGRRGYRALLAHILDVSVTDLKKNYDNLNVSFELWKGESDAQPYIPDMVQMMKDKGFAYMSEGALVVDVKEDTDTKEIPPCIILKSDGASLYSTTDLATIVMRMQDYNPDAIIYLTDQRQSMHFVQYSAVQERPDSSDRMWN
;
A
#
# COMPACT_ATOMS: atom_id res chain seq x y z
N MET A 1 16.06 -11.36 14.82
CA MET A 1 15.38 -11.28 13.51
C MET A 1 13.93 -10.94 13.81
N ILE A 2 13.34 -10.02 13.07
CA ILE A 2 11.95 -9.61 13.23
C ILE A 2 11.22 -10.01 11.93
N GLY A 3 10.17 -10.81 12.03
CA GLY A 3 9.33 -11.21 10.90
C GLY A 3 8.14 -10.26 10.75
N ASP A 4 7.88 -9.81 9.53
CA ASP A 4 6.77 -8.93 9.19
C ASP A 4 6.02 -9.44 7.96
N VAL A 5 4.68 -9.47 8.01
CA VAL A 5 3.85 -9.99 6.91
C VAL A 5 3.70 -8.98 5.77
N HIS A 6 3.71 -7.70 6.06
CA HIS A 6 3.51 -6.59 5.12
C HIS A 6 2.28 -6.76 4.22
N LEU A 7 1.13 -6.38 4.73
CA LEU A 7 -0.17 -6.53 4.06
C LEU A 7 -0.37 -5.44 2.98
N GLY A 8 -0.91 -5.85 1.83
CA GLY A 8 -1.35 -4.92 0.78
C GLY A 8 -2.74 -4.34 1.09
N ASP A 9 -2.81 -3.35 1.95
CA ASP A 9 -4.05 -2.79 2.51
C ASP A 9 -4.33 -1.34 2.09
N TRP A 10 -3.63 -0.82 1.07
CA TRP A 10 -3.69 0.61 0.73
C TRP A 10 -4.06 0.93 -0.71
N GLY A 11 -4.13 -0.05 -1.57
CA GLY A 11 -4.36 0.11 -3.00
C GLY A 11 -5.84 0.04 -3.42
N LEU A 12 -6.05 -0.02 -4.75
CA LEU A 12 -7.37 -0.10 -5.39
C LEU A 12 -8.24 -1.24 -4.86
N GLN A 13 -7.63 -2.34 -4.39
CA GLN A 13 -8.36 -3.47 -3.81
C GLN A 13 -9.26 -3.04 -2.63
N MET A 14 -8.82 -2.07 -1.84
CA MET A 14 -9.64 -1.55 -0.73
C MET A 14 -10.84 -0.75 -1.24
N GLY A 15 -10.64 0.09 -2.25
CA GLY A 15 -11.74 0.80 -2.91
C GLY A 15 -12.77 -0.14 -3.54
N LEU A 16 -12.31 -1.22 -4.18
CA LEU A 16 -13.18 -2.26 -4.76
C LEU A 16 -14.05 -2.90 -3.69
N ILE A 17 -13.47 -3.28 -2.55
CA ILE A 17 -14.22 -3.87 -1.42
C ILE A 17 -15.23 -2.87 -0.87
N ILE A 18 -14.84 -1.60 -0.67
CA ILE A 18 -15.70 -0.55 -0.14
C ILE A 18 -16.93 -0.32 -1.04
N VAL A 19 -16.72 -0.23 -2.36
CA VAL A 19 -17.83 0.03 -3.30
C VAL A 19 -18.75 -1.18 -3.41
N GLU A 20 -18.21 -2.40 -3.52
CA GLU A 20 -19.03 -3.61 -3.55
C GLU A 20 -19.83 -3.79 -2.26
N LEU A 21 -19.20 -3.53 -1.10
CA LEU A 21 -19.89 -3.59 0.18
C LEU A 21 -21.00 -2.53 0.27
N LYS A 22 -20.79 -1.33 -0.28
CA LYS A 22 -21.81 -0.27 -0.35
C LYS A 22 -23.01 -0.67 -1.21
N GLU A 23 -22.78 -1.37 -2.32
CA GLU A 23 -23.90 -1.88 -3.15
C GLU A 23 -24.69 -2.96 -2.42
N ARG A 24 -24.01 -3.84 -1.67
CA ARG A 24 -24.68 -4.91 -0.92
C ARG A 24 -25.38 -4.43 0.35
N LYS A 25 -24.80 -3.47 1.04
CA LYS A 25 -25.24 -2.96 2.35
C LYS A 25 -25.22 -1.41 2.38
N PRO A 26 -26.09 -0.73 1.60
CA PRO A 26 -26.01 0.72 1.40
C PRO A 26 -26.28 1.55 2.67
N ASP A 27 -26.99 0.99 3.64
CA ASP A 27 -27.44 1.69 4.84
C ASP A 27 -26.39 1.70 5.97
N LEU A 28 -25.18 1.19 5.72
CA LEU A 28 -24.13 1.17 6.74
C LEU A 28 -23.65 2.60 7.04
N VAL A 29 -23.54 2.93 8.33
CA VAL A 29 -23.11 4.23 8.85
C VAL A 29 -21.74 4.71 8.33
N TYR A 30 -20.91 3.82 7.83
CA TYR A 30 -19.59 4.13 7.28
C TYR A 30 -19.62 4.98 6.00
N TYR A 31 -20.76 5.05 5.33
CA TYR A 31 -20.95 5.83 4.09
C TYR A 31 -21.48 7.23 4.35
N ASP A 32 -22.00 7.49 5.55
CA ASP A 32 -22.50 8.80 5.95
C ASP A 32 -21.32 9.73 6.35
N GLU A 33 -21.04 10.71 5.51
CA GLU A 33 -19.95 11.68 5.75
C GLU A 33 -20.26 12.63 6.93
N SER A 34 -21.53 12.80 7.26
CA SER A 34 -21.96 13.65 8.37
C SER A 34 -21.87 12.93 9.72
N TYR A 35 -21.65 11.63 9.73
CA TYR A 35 -21.58 10.85 10.95
C TYR A 35 -20.34 11.19 11.79
N THR A 36 -20.57 11.64 13.01
CA THR A 36 -19.52 12.05 13.96
C THR A 36 -19.38 11.13 15.17
N GLY A 37 -20.27 10.13 15.29
CA GLY A 37 -20.28 9.16 16.38
C GLY A 37 -19.13 8.15 16.33
N GLU A 38 -19.12 7.24 17.29
CA GLU A 38 -18.24 6.06 17.26
C GLU A 38 -18.79 5.00 16.30
N TYR A 39 -17.93 4.45 15.45
CA TYR A 39 -18.33 3.36 14.55
C TYR A 39 -18.54 2.05 15.35
N PRO A 40 -19.43 1.15 14.88
CA PRO A 40 -19.64 -0.14 15.50
C PRO A 40 -18.32 -0.90 15.71
N LYS A 41 -18.19 -1.59 16.84
CA LYS A 41 -17.00 -2.40 17.14
C LYS A 41 -16.99 -3.72 16.36
N GLU A 42 -18.16 -4.22 15.99
CA GLU A 42 -18.30 -5.45 15.22
C GLU A 42 -18.19 -5.14 13.73
N ALA A 43 -17.47 -5.99 13.01
CA ALA A 43 -17.36 -5.87 11.56
C ALA A 43 -18.75 -6.07 10.90
N PRO A 44 -19.11 -5.25 9.89
CA PRO A 44 -20.38 -5.39 9.19
C PRO A 44 -20.41 -6.56 8.20
N PHE A 45 -19.41 -7.42 8.23
CA PHE A 45 -19.23 -8.58 7.33
C PHE A 45 -18.43 -9.67 8.04
N THR A 46 -18.56 -10.89 7.52
CA THR A 46 -17.75 -12.06 7.90
C THR A 46 -16.58 -12.25 6.96
N ILE A 47 -15.62 -13.13 7.32
CA ILE A 47 -14.52 -13.50 6.41
C ILE A 47 -15.05 -14.12 5.13
N SER A 48 -16.07 -14.98 5.19
CA SER A 48 -16.68 -15.61 4.00
C SER A 48 -17.35 -14.60 3.07
N GLU A 49 -17.93 -13.52 3.62
CA GLU A 49 -18.44 -12.40 2.79
C GLU A 49 -17.29 -11.65 2.11
N LEU A 50 -16.16 -11.40 2.80
CA LEU A 50 -14.99 -10.74 2.20
C LEU A 50 -14.34 -11.57 1.09
N GLU A 51 -14.27 -12.89 1.27
CA GLU A 51 -13.77 -13.83 0.25
C GLU A 51 -14.61 -13.82 -1.04
N ASP A 52 -15.90 -13.48 -0.96
CA ASP A 52 -16.78 -13.31 -2.11
C ASP A 52 -16.79 -11.87 -2.64
N ILE A 53 -16.73 -10.86 -1.76
CA ILE A 53 -16.78 -9.44 -2.13
C ILE A 53 -15.62 -9.07 -3.07
N TYR A 54 -14.37 -9.40 -2.72
CA TYR A 54 -13.23 -8.95 -3.50
C TYR A 54 -13.16 -9.55 -4.90
N PRO A 55 -13.30 -10.87 -5.14
CA PRO A 55 -13.33 -11.42 -6.49
C PRO A 55 -14.50 -10.87 -7.34
N THR A 56 -15.67 -10.68 -6.72
CA THR A 56 -16.83 -10.08 -7.39
C THR A 56 -16.54 -8.65 -7.83
N ALA A 57 -16.04 -7.81 -6.92
CA ALA A 57 -15.68 -6.43 -7.22
C ALA A 57 -14.57 -6.33 -8.27
N SER A 58 -13.55 -7.20 -8.18
CA SER A 58 -12.47 -7.28 -9.16
C SER A 58 -12.96 -7.66 -10.56
N LYS A 59 -13.95 -8.54 -10.66
CA LYS A 59 -14.59 -8.87 -11.94
C LYS A 59 -15.40 -7.69 -12.46
N LYS A 60 -16.28 -7.11 -11.64
CA LYS A 60 -17.10 -5.94 -12.02
C LYS A 60 -16.23 -4.79 -12.54
N SER A 61 -15.12 -4.49 -11.89
CA SER A 61 -14.23 -3.38 -12.29
C SER A 61 -13.57 -3.55 -13.67
N LYS A 62 -13.59 -4.76 -14.23
CA LYS A 62 -13.11 -5.05 -15.60
C LYS A 62 -14.20 -4.93 -16.65
N GLU A 63 -15.45 -5.06 -16.23
CA GLU A 63 -16.63 -5.10 -17.10
C GLU A 63 -17.41 -3.79 -17.03
N ASP A 64 -17.27 -3.01 -15.95
CA ASP A 64 -17.99 -1.77 -15.69
C ASP A 64 -17.01 -0.64 -15.29
N GLU A 65 -16.84 0.31 -16.22
CA GLU A 65 -15.98 1.47 -16.04
C GLU A 65 -16.46 2.38 -14.89
N ALA A 66 -17.78 2.58 -14.74
CA ALA A 66 -18.33 3.42 -13.69
C ALA A 66 -18.06 2.83 -12.29
N PHE A 67 -18.16 1.50 -12.16
CA PHE A 67 -17.80 0.80 -10.93
C PHE A 67 -16.30 0.97 -10.62
N ARG A 68 -15.45 0.88 -11.65
CA ARG A 68 -14.00 1.07 -11.50
C ARG A 68 -13.64 2.49 -11.07
N GLU A 69 -14.26 3.50 -11.67
CA GLU A 69 -14.08 4.90 -11.29
C GLU A 69 -14.52 5.14 -9.85
N ALA A 70 -15.68 4.60 -9.43
CA ALA A 70 -16.14 4.67 -8.06
C ALA A 70 -15.16 4.03 -7.07
N ALA A 71 -14.55 2.90 -7.44
CA ALA A 71 -13.54 2.24 -6.61
C ALA A 71 -12.23 3.06 -6.51
N MET A 72 -11.80 3.71 -7.59
CA MET A 72 -10.66 4.62 -7.58
C MET A 72 -10.92 5.84 -6.67
N GLU A 73 -12.12 6.42 -6.77
CA GLU A 73 -12.53 7.52 -5.89
C GLU A 73 -12.60 7.07 -4.43
N ALA A 74 -13.18 5.91 -4.13
CA ALA A 74 -13.22 5.35 -2.78
C ALA A 74 -11.81 5.12 -2.21
N THR A 75 -10.87 4.66 -3.04
CA THR A 75 -9.45 4.51 -2.67
C THR A 75 -8.83 5.86 -2.32
N SER A 76 -9.04 6.88 -3.16
CA SER A 76 -8.55 8.23 -2.92
C SER A 76 -9.10 8.81 -1.61
N GLN A 77 -10.39 8.67 -1.36
CA GLN A 77 -11.03 9.12 -0.11
C GLN A 77 -10.53 8.36 1.12
N LEU A 78 -10.31 7.05 1.01
CA LEU A 78 -9.68 6.27 2.08
C LEU A 78 -8.29 6.80 2.42
N GLN A 79 -7.46 7.03 1.40
CA GLN A 79 -6.10 7.57 1.54
C GLN A 79 -6.11 9.01 2.08
N ALA A 80 -7.07 9.82 1.68
CA ALA A 80 -7.31 11.15 2.22
C ALA A 80 -7.83 11.18 3.68
N GLY A 81 -8.13 10.01 4.27
CA GLY A 81 -8.49 9.89 5.67
C GLY A 81 -9.99 9.94 5.96
N ARG A 82 -10.87 9.66 4.98
CA ARG A 82 -12.33 9.58 5.22
C ARG A 82 -12.63 8.60 6.35
N ARG A 83 -13.20 9.12 7.45
CA ARG A 83 -13.38 8.40 8.72
C ARG A 83 -14.09 7.06 8.56
N GLY A 84 -15.22 7.04 7.84
CA GLY A 84 -16.00 5.81 7.62
C GLY A 84 -15.21 4.74 6.86
N TYR A 85 -14.45 5.14 5.84
CA TYR A 85 -13.63 4.21 5.05
C TYR A 85 -12.42 3.70 5.85
N ARG A 86 -11.83 4.55 6.69
CA ARG A 86 -10.79 4.12 7.63
C ARG A 86 -11.31 3.13 8.67
N ALA A 87 -12.52 3.33 9.16
CA ALA A 87 -13.16 2.39 10.08
C ALA A 87 -13.50 1.05 9.38
N LEU A 88 -13.94 1.07 8.12
CA LEU A 88 -14.10 -0.16 7.32
C LEU A 88 -12.77 -0.87 7.08
N LEU A 89 -11.69 -0.14 6.75
CA LEU A 89 -10.36 -0.72 6.61
C LEU A 89 -9.93 -1.44 7.90
N ALA A 90 -10.12 -0.83 9.05
CA ALA A 90 -9.80 -1.47 10.33
C ALA A 90 -10.55 -2.80 10.52
N HIS A 91 -11.83 -2.87 10.15
CA HIS A 91 -12.60 -4.12 10.18
C HIS A 91 -12.11 -5.16 9.16
N ILE A 92 -11.79 -4.72 7.93
CA ILE A 92 -11.24 -5.59 6.88
C ILE A 92 -9.94 -6.24 7.38
N LEU A 93 -9.05 -5.44 7.96
CA LEU A 93 -7.79 -5.92 8.50
C LEU A 93 -7.99 -6.87 9.67
N ASP A 94 -8.83 -6.52 10.64
CA ASP A 94 -9.09 -7.37 11.82
C ASP A 94 -9.61 -8.75 11.42
N VAL A 95 -10.61 -8.80 10.55
CA VAL A 95 -11.20 -10.05 10.06
C VAL A 95 -10.19 -10.85 9.24
N SER A 96 -9.46 -10.19 8.32
CA SER A 96 -8.49 -10.84 7.43
C SER A 96 -7.27 -11.37 8.19
N VAL A 97 -6.69 -10.55 9.07
CA VAL A 97 -5.52 -10.95 9.89
C VAL A 97 -5.87 -12.09 10.84
N THR A 98 -7.06 -12.05 11.42
CA THR A 98 -7.54 -13.14 12.30
C THR A 98 -7.60 -14.47 11.55
N ASP A 99 -8.04 -14.47 10.30
CA ASP A 99 -8.10 -15.68 9.47
C ASP A 99 -6.72 -16.11 8.96
N LEU A 100 -5.90 -15.14 8.49
CA LEU A 100 -4.53 -15.41 8.07
C LEU A 100 -3.69 -16.04 9.18
N LYS A 101 -3.83 -15.59 10.43
CA LYS A 101 -3.12 -16.18 11.58
C LYS A 101 -3.44 -17.67 11.75
N LYS A 102 -4.69 -18.08 11.56
CA LYS A 102 -5.05 -19.52 11.61
C LYS A 102 -4.31 -20.33 10.54
N ASN A 103 -4.19 -19.78 9.32
CA ASN A 103 -3.48 -20.43 8.24
C ASN A 103 -1.97 -20.54 8.53
N TYR A 104 -1.35 -19.48 9.05
CA TYR A 104 0.05 -19.49 9.45
C TYR A 104 0.32 -20.43 10.64
N ASP A 105 -0.58 -20.47 11.61
CA ASP A 105 -0.51 -21.42 12.74
C ASP A 105 -0.51 -22.87 12.24
N ASN A 106 -1.36 -23.20 11.25
CA ASN A 106 -1.39 -24.53 10.64
C ASN A 106 -0.08 -24.89 9.92
N LEU A 107 0.66 -23.89 9.44
CA LEU A 107 1.98 -24.06 8.79
C LEU A 107 3.14 -23.98 9.79
N ASN A 108 2.84 -23.80 11.07
CA ASN A 108 3.81 -23.55 12.15
C ASN A 108 4.74 -22.36 11.82
N VAL A 109 4.14 -21.26 11.31
CA VAL A 109 4.79 -20.00 10.97
C VAL A 109 4.19 -18.90 11.84
N SER A 110 5.05 -18.02 12.37
CA SER A 110 4.64 -16.86 13.14
C SER A 110 5.43 -15.62 12.77
N PHE A 111 4.81 -14.46 12.97
CA PHE A 111 5.41 -13.16 12.72
C PHE A 111 5.24 -12.28 13.95
N GLU A 112 6.26 -11.47 14.24
CA GLU A 112 6.22 -10.47 15.30
C GLU A 112 5.43 -9.24 14.90
N LEU A 113 5.45 -8.89 13.60
CA LEU A 113 4.78 -7.72 13.05
C LEU A 113 3.72 -8.11 12.00
N TRP A 114 2.63 -7.36 12.02
CA TRP A 114 1.52 -7.46 11.09
C TRP A 114 1.24 -6.07 10.51
N LYS A 115 2.27 -5.50 9.90
CA LYS A 115 2.21 -4.18 9.26
C LYS A 115 1.64 -4.28 7.85
N GLY A 116 1.20 -3.14 7.33
CA GLY A 116 0.72 -3.01 5.96
C GLY A 116 1.25 -1.75 5.28
N GLU A 117 0.92 -1.60 4.01
CA GLU A 117 1.22 -0.39 3.23
C GLU A 117 0.63 0.86 3.89
N SER A 118 -0.53 0.74 4.57
CA SER A 118 -1.18 1.84 5.29
C SER A 118 -0.36 2.38 6.46
N ASP A 119 0.45 1.54 7.11
CA ASP A 119 1.34 1.95 8.20
C ASP A 119 2.48 2.85 7.71
N ALA A 120 2.90 2.71 6.46
CA ALA A 120 3.98 3.49 5.87
C ALA A 120 3.51 4.89 5.39
N GLN A 121 2.21 5.10 5.24
CA GLN A 121 1.65 6.34 4.71
C GLN A 121 2.12 7.62 5.42
N PRO A 122 2.24 7.68 6.77
CA PRO A 122 2.74 8.86 7.45
C PRO A 122 4.18 9.26 7.09
N TYR A 123 4.98 8.33 6.59
CA TYR A 123 6.40 8.54 6.24
C TYR A 123 6.59 9.08 4.81
N ILE A 124 5.55 9.01 3.96
CA ILE A 124 5.62 9.40 2.55
C ILE A 124 5.97 10.88 2.36
N PRO A 125 5.34 11.86 3.04
CA PRO A 125 5.63 13.29 2.81
C PRO A 125 7.10 13.64 3.07
N ASP A 126 7.65 13.20 4.19
CA ASP A 126 9.04 13.48 4.57
C ASP A 126 10.02 12.76 3.65
N MET A 127 9.73 11.53 3.27
CA MET A 127 10.50 10.77 2.29
C MET A 127 10.56 11.49 0.94
N VAL A 128 9.41 11.92 0.42
CA VAL A 128 9.32 12.63 -0.86
C VAL A 128 10.08 13.95 -0.82
N GLN A 129 9.96 14.69 0.28
CA GLN A 129 10.69 15.94 0.46
C GLN A 129 12.21 15.70 0.50
N MET A 130 12.65 14.70 1.25
CA MET A 130 14.06 14.32 1.33
C MET A 130 14.61 13.92 -0.05
N MET A 131 13.88 13.14 -0.85
CA MET A 131 14.30 12.76 -2.20
C MET A 131 14.46 13.98 -3.13
N LYS A 132 13.58 14.98 -3.01
CA LYS A 132 13.68 16.23 -3.76
C LYS A 132 14.89 17.07 -3.30
N ASP A 133 15.07 17.23 -2.00
CA ASP A 133 16.15 18.05 -1.42
C ASP A 133 17.54 17.49 -1.74
N LYS A 134 17.66 16.16 -1.78
CA LYS A 134 18.90 15.47 -2.19
C LYS A 134 19.08 15.40 -3.72
N GLY A 135 18.10 15.88 -4.52
CA GLY A 135 18.14 15.85 -5.97
C GLY A 135 17.97 14.48 -6.62
N PHE A 136 17.45 13.48 -5.87
CA PHE A 136 17.19 12.14 -6.39
C PHE A 136 15.92 12.08 -7.20
N ALA A 137 14.88 12.83 -6.80
CA ALA A 137 13.60 12.85 -7.49
C ALA A 137 13.39 14.13 -8.28
N TYR A 138 12.87 13.99 -9.50
CA TYR A 138 12.56 15.10 -10.38
C TYR A 138 11.22 14.90 -11.09
N MET A 139 10.66 15.98 -11.65
CA MET A 139 9.40 15.94 -12.40
C MET A 139 9.64 15.48 -13.83
N SER A 140 8.90 14.43 -14.25
CA SER A 140 8.86 13.93 -15.63
C SER A 140 7.42 13.66 -16.02
N GLU A 141 6.95 14.25 -17.11
CA GLU A 141 5.57 14.10 -17.64
C GLU A 141 4.48 14.34 -16.58
N GLY A 142 4.73 15.24 -15.64
CA GLY A 142 3.83 15.55 -14.53
C GLY A 142 3.94 14.61 -13.32
N ALA A 143 4.66 13.49 -13.41
CA ALA A 143 4.92 12.59 -12.31
C ALA A 143 6.25 12.92 -11.62
N LEU A 144 6.37 12.60 -10.33
CA LEU A 144 7.64 12.62 -9.62
C LEU A 144 8.33 11.27 -9.78
N VAL A 145 9.54 11.27 -10.34
CA VAL A 145 10.27 10.04 -10.67
C VAL A 145 11.69 10.06 -10.13
N VAL A 146 12.28 8.87 -10.01
CA VAL A 146 13.68 8.64 -9.69
C VAL A 146 14.28 7.75 -10.77
N ASP A 147 15.40 8.17 -11.38
CA ASP A 147 16.14 7.32 -12.31
C ASP A 147 16.73 6.15 -11.56
N VAL A 148 16.59 4.96 -12.14
CA VAL A 148 17.07 3.70 -11.55
C VAL A 148 18.09 3.00 -12.46
N LYS A 149 18.33 3.56 -13.64
CA LYS A 149 19.29 3.03 -14.61
C LYS A 149 20.73 3.34 -14.15
N GLU A 150 21.58 2.33 -14.17
CA GLU A 150 23.03 2.45 -13.98
C GLU A 150 23.77 2.39 -15.34
N ASP A 151 24.99 2.94 -15.37
CA ASP A 151 25.85 2.90 -16.59
C ASP A 151 26.20 1.49 -17.02
N THR A 152 26.12 0.52 -16.10
CA THR A 152 26.36 -0.90 -16.34
C THR A 152 25.17 -1.65 -16.92
N ASP A 153 23.98 -1.04 -16.93
CA ASP A 153 22.76 -1.68 -17.39
C ASP A 153 22.75 -1.86 -18.90
N THR A 154 22.63 -3.11 -19.34
CA THR A 154 22.50 -3.46 -20.75
C THR A 154 21.09 -3.34 -21.30
N LYS A 155 20.09 -3.16 -20.41
CA LYS A 155 18.68 -3.00 -20.75
C LYS A 155 18.19 -1.62 -20.32
N GLU A 156 17.19 -1.13 -21.02
CA GLU A 156 16.50 0.09 -20.61
C GLU A 156 15.61 -0.23 -19.42
N ILE A 157 15.88 0.42 -18.28
CA ILE A 157 15.06 0.32 -17.06
C ILE A 157 14.32 1.65 -16.94
N PRO A 158 12.98 1.66 -16.96
CA PRO A 158 12.21 2.89 -16.83
C PRO A 158 12.39 3.50 -15.42
N PRO A 159 12.31 4.83 -15.28
CA PRO A 159 12.37 5.50 -13.99
C PRO A 159 11.31 4.96 -13.02
N CYS A 160 11.66 4.91 -11.74
CA CYS A 160 10.72 4.55 -10.68
C CYS A 160 9.79 5.74 -10.40
N ILE A 161 8.48 5.54 -10.54
CA ILE A 161 7.49 6.58 -10.24
C ILE A 161 7.29 6.62 -8.73
N ILE A 162 7.53 7.78 -8.13
CA ILE A 162 7.34 8.04 -6.70
C ILE A 162 5.96 8.62 -6.42
N LEU A 163 5.49 9.56 -7.26
CA LEU A 163 4.13 10.09 -7.21
C LEU A 163 3.59 10.23 -8.63
N LYS A 164 2.33 9.90 -8.81
CA LYS A 164 1.61 10.14 -10.07
C LYS A 164 1.45 11.64 -10.34
N SER A 165 0.99 11.98 -11.53
CA SER A 165 0.72 13.36 -11.94
C SER A 165 -0.39 14.05 -11.12
N ASP A 166 -1.30 13.27 -10.53
CA ASP A 166 -2.33 13.73 -9.59
C ASP A 166 -1.84 13.79 -8.12
N GLY A 167 -0.57 13.47 -7.88
CA GLY A 167 0.03 13.41 -6.54
C GLY A 167 -0.24 12.13 -5.77
N ALA A 168 -0.98 11.18 -6.35
CA ALA A 168 -1.29 9.92 -5.67
C ALA A 168 -0.06 9.01 -5.55
N SER A 169 -0.01 8.29 -4.44
CA SER A 169 1.01 7.27 -4.17
C SER A 169 0.75 6.00 -4.97
N LEU A 170 1.81 5.27 -5.24
CA LEU A 170 1.84 3.94 -5.85
C LEU A 170 2.37 2.93 -4.83
N TYR A 171 2.28 1.63 -5.15
CA TYR A 171 2.92 0.59 -4.33
C TYR A 171 4.45 0.80 -4.19
N SER A 172 5.12 1.34 -5.21
CA SER A 172 6.54 1.72 -5.11
C SER A 172 6.79 2.82 -4.07
N THR A 173 5.84 3.75 -3.92
CA THR A 173 5.91 4.81 -2.91
C THR A 173 5.78 4.26 -1.50
N THR A 174 4.77 3.40 -1.27
CA THR A 174 4.51 2.78 0.03
C THR A 174 5.64 1.83 0.43
N ASP A 175 6.20 1.07 -0.51
CA ASP A 175 7.33 0.17 -0.24
C ASP A 175 8.58 0.94 0.17
N LEU A 176 8.93 2.03 -0.53
CA LEU A 176 10.05 2.90 -0.14
C LEU A 176 9.80 3.56 1.24
N ALA A 177 8.59 4.04 1.49
CA ALA A 177 8.22 4.58 2.79
C ALA A 177 8.27 3.51 3.91
N THR A 178 7.99 2.24 3.58
CA THR A 178 8.15 1.12 4.50
C THR A 178 9.61 0.92 4.92
N ILE A 179 10.58 1.15 4.02
CA ILE A 179 12.00 1.12 4.43
C ILE A 179 12.29 2.24 5.41
N VAL A 180 11.83 3.46 5.10
CA VAL A 180 12.01 4.61 6.01
C VAL A 180 11.46 4.27 7.39
N MET A 181 10.23 3.77 7.46
CA MET A 181 9.59 3.31 8.69
C MET A 181 10.45 2.27 9.41
N ARG A 182 10.90 1.23 8.70
CA ARG A 182 11.72 0.15 9.29
C ARG A 182 13.06 0.65 9.79
N MET A 183 13.72 1.55 9.05
CA MET A 183 14.98 2.16 9.48
C MET A 183 14.80 3.02 10.73
N GLN A 184 13.74 3.81 10.81
CA GLN A 184 13.46 4.66 11.96
C GLN A 184 13.03 3.85 13.19
N ASP A 185 12.16 2.86 13.03
CA ASP A 185 11.55 2.12 14.13
C ASP A 185 12.47 1.02 14.67
N TYR A 186 13.26 0.36 13.81
CA TYR A 186 13.99 -0.87 14.16
C TYR A 186 15.49 -0.79 13.88
N ASN A 187 15.97 0.17 13.09
CA ASN A 187 17.36 0.31 12.67
C ASN A 187 18.04 -1.03 12.30
N PRO A 188 17.49 -1.78 11.31
CA PRO A 188 17.97 -3.12 10.99
C PRO A 188 19.32 -3.07 10.25
N ASP A 189 20.19 -4.06 10.50
CA ASP A 189 21.43 -4.26 9.73
C ASP A 189 21.16 -4.73 8.29
N ALA A 190 20.05 -5.43 8.08
CA ALA A 190 19.61 -5.92 6.77
C ALA A 190 18.09 -6.13 6.74
N ILE A 191 17.49 -5.91 5.56
CA ILE A 191 16.08 -6.21 5.28
C ILE A 191 16.03 -7.27 4.18
N ILE A 192 15.37 -8.40 4.46
CA ILE A 192 15.24 -9.52 3.53
C ILE A 192 13.80 -9.62 3.07
N TYR A 193 13.58 -9.52 1.76
CA TYR A 193 12.26 -9.69 1.13
C TYR A 193 12.12 -11.08 0.53
N LEU A 194 11.09 -11.81 0.96
CA LEU A 194 10.68 -13.08 0.37
C LEU A 194 9.48 -12.82 -0.53
N THR A 195 9.69 -12.86 -1.84
CA THR A 195 8.67 -12.46 -2.81
C THR A 195 8.58 -13.46 -3.97
N ASP A 196 7.45 -13.40 -4.70
CA ASP A 196 7.28 -14.17 -5.92
C ASP A 196 8.12 -13.60 -7.07
N GLN A 197 8.66 -14.48 -7.93
CA GLN A 197 9.50 -14.09 -9.07
C GLN A 197 8.81 -13.09 -10.03
N ARG A 198 7.47 -13.09 -10.10
CA ARG A 198 6.71 -12.12 -10.91
C ARG A 198 6.91 -10.68 -10.47
N GLN A 199 7.35 -10.44 -9.25
CA GLN A 199 7.65 -9.12 -8.70
C GLN A 199 9.12 -8.69 -8.90
N SER A 200 9.95 -9.49 -9.57
CA SER A 200 11.39 -9.24 -9.71
C SER A 200 11.73 -7.85 -10.27
N MET A 201 11.00 -7.38 -11.30
CA MET A 201 11.25 -6.05 -11.88
C MET A 201 11.00 -4.93 -10.87
N HIS A 202 9.95 -5.03 -10.07
CA HIS A 202 9.66 -4.09 -9.00
C HIS A 202 10.81 -4.01 -8.00
N PHE A 203 11.32 -5.17 -7.56
CA PHE A 203 12.42 -5.20 -6.59
C PHE A 203 13.76 -4.74 -7.19
N VAL A 204 13.98 -4.91 -8.51
CA VAL A 204 15.13 -4.30 -9.20
C VAL A 204 15.06 -2.78 -9.13
N GLN A 205 13.93 -2.17 -9.48
CA GLN A 205 13.74 -0.71 -9.38
C GLN A 205 13.86 -0.22 -7.94
N TYR A 206 13.26 -0.93 -7.01
CA TYR A 206 13.25 -0.64 -5.59
C TYR A 206 14.66 -0.67 -4.98
N SER A 207 15.47 -1.69 -5.26
CA SER A 207 16.87 -1.78 -4.82
C SER A 207 17.73 -0.68 -5.42
N ALA A 208 17.54 -0.38 -6.72
CA ALA A 208 18.30 0.67 -7.39
C ALA A 208 18.01 2.09 -6.81
N VAL A 209 16.81 2.36 -6.32
CA VAL A 209 16.52 3.61 -5.60
C VAL A 209 17.30 3.68 -4.28
N GLN A 210 17.54 2.54 -3.61
CA GLN A 210 18.23 2.47 -2.32
C GLN A 210 19.75 2.56 -2.42
N GLU A 211 20.32 1.94 -3.46
CA GLU A 211 21.76 1.66 -3.58
C GLU A 211 22.51 2.71 -4.42
N ARG A 212 21.95 3.90 -4.66
CA ARG A 212 22.62 4.91 -5.50
C ARG A 212 24.06 5.15 -5.08
N PRO A 213 25.04 4.84 -5.95
CA PRO A 213 26.48 4.85 -5.61
C PRO A 213 27.08 6.25 -5.44
N ASP A 214 26.36 7.32 -5.82
CA ASP A 214 26.89 8.70 -5.84
C ASP A 214 26.69 9.48 -4.54
N SER A 215 26.10 8.88 -3.52
CA SER A 215 26.05 9.49 -2.20
C SER A 215 26.97 8.74 -1.25
N SER A 216 27.98 9.40 -0.72
CA SER A 216 28.74 8.99 0.45
C SER A 216 27.82 8.72 1.67
N ASP A 217 26.56 9.05 1.53
CA ASP A 217 25.48 8.80 2.46
C ASP A 217 24.43 7.91 1.76
N ARG A 218 24.19 6.74 2.30
CA ARG A 218 23.01 5.94 1.92
C ARG A 218 21.78 6.84 2.01
N MET A 219 20.78 6.65 1.12
CA MET A 219 19.59 7.50 1.06
C MET A 219 18.93 7.69 2.45
N TRP A 220 19.19 6.79 3.37
CA TRP A 220 18.54 6.65 4.68
C TRP A 220 19.47 6.88 5.90
N ASN A 221 20.71 7.35 5.70
CA ASN A 221 21.62 7.74 6.79
C ASN A 221 21.63 9.25 6.97
#